data_71011e9b16e6a3a53f1610d7b788c744
#
_entry.id   71011e9b16e6a3a53f1610d7b788c744
#
_cell.length_a   1.000
_cell.length_b   1.000
_cell.length_c   1.000
_cell.angle_alpha   90.00
_cell.angle_beta   90.00
_cell.angle_gamma   90.00
#
_symmetry.space_group_name_H-M   'P 1'
#
loop_
_entity.id
_entity.type
_entity.pdbx_description
1 polymer ?
#
loop_
_entity_poly.entity_id
_entity_poly.type
_entity_poly.pdbx_seq_one_letter_code
_entity_poly.pdbx_strand_id
1 'polypeptide(L)'
;MTVCPWPLRWALAVALAAAALATHASGLQVSPIGLRLAASASAEAMWLTNTGTDPVHAQVRVFRWTQVDGKDVLEPSRDLVVSPPMVTIAPGDRQLVRVIRRVAPPTDGTETAYRVLVDELPVDAGDKPGLKFVLRYSVPVFLAPTGDPSMKATLQATWEHTPEGPRLRVRNTGNGHAQIADVTWQGARGQRTTLLPGLVGYALPGATMSWKLPDNARHADGAVRARINGEPAESTLVVDADGR
;
A
#
# COMPACT_ATOMS: atom_id res chain seq x y z
N MET A 1 -31.70 50.17 18.19
CA MET A 1 -31.63 48.70 18.34
C MET A 1 -32.31 48.09 17.12
N THR A 2 -31.47 47.77 16.10
CA THR A 2 -31.97 47.20 14.84
C THR A 2 -31.90 45.67 14.93
N VAL A 3 -33.05 45.06 15.07
CA VAL A 3 -33.21 43.59 15.11
C VAL A 3 -33.03 43.06 13.68
N CYS A 4 -31.93 42.37 13.40
CA CYS A 4 -31.71 41.68 12.13
C CYS A 4 -32.76 40.60 11.94
N PRO A 5 -33.53 40.57 10.83
CA PRO A 5 -34.67 39.65 10.68
C PRO A 5 -34.19 38.21 10.59
N TRP A 6 -34.77 37.34 11.41
CA TRP A 6 -34.54 35.89 11.55
C TRP A 6 -34.42 35.13 10.22
N PRO A 7 -35.17 35.40 9.12
CA PRO A 7 -35.07 34.66 7.88
C PRO A 7 -33.72 34.83 7.16
N LEU A 8 -33.04 35.96 7.33
CA LEU A 8 -31.76 36.24 6.69
C LEU A 8 -30.61 35.36 7.27
N ARG A 9 -30.70 35.02 8.56
CA ARG A 9 -29.73 34.12 9.24
C ARG A 9 -29.85 32.68 8.77
N TRP A 10 -31.08 32.21 8.53
CA TRP A 10 -31.30 30.86 7.98
C TRP A 10 -30.91 30.76 6.51
N ALA A 11 -31.13 31.77 5.70
CA ALA A 11 -30.72 31.84 4.32
C ALA A 11 -29.15 31.80 4.19
N LEU A 12 -28.45 32.49 5.08
CA LEU A 12 -26.98 32.49 5.12
C LEU A 12 -26.43 31.13 5.57
N ALA A 13 -27.05 30.47 6.54
CA ALA A 13 -26.66 29.13 7.02
C ALA A 13 -26.87 28.06 5.94
N VAL A 14 -27.96 28.12 5.18
CA VAL A 14 -28.23 27.21 4.06
C VAL A 14 -27.27 27.45 2.91
N ALA A 15 -26.92 28.71 2.61
CA ALA A 15 -25.91 29.04 1.56
C ALA A 15 -24.49 28.57 1.94
N LEU A 16 -24.09 28.67 3.22
CA LEU A 16 -22.81 28.15 3.70
C LEU A 16 -22.78 26.61 3.67
N ALA A 17 -23.88 25.94 4.03
CA ALA A 17 -24.00 24.49 3.97
C ALA A 17 -23.96 23.96 2.53
N ALA A 18 -24.56 24.67 1.58
CA ALA A 18 -24.52 24.32 0.16
C ALA A 18 -23.12 24.51 -0.47
N ALA A 19 -22.33 25.50 0.00
CA ALA A 19 -20.96 25.72 -0.46
C ALA A 19 -19.98 24.66 0.03
N ALA A 20 -20.27 23.95 1.11
CA ALA A 20 -19.40 22.89 1.65
C ALA A 20 -19.44 21.57 0.85
N LEU A 21 -20.39 21.41 -0.07
CA LEU A 21 -20.57 20.16 -0.84
C LEU A 21 -19.73 20.09 -2.13
N ALA A 22 -18.94 21.11 -2.45
CA ALA A 22 -18.20 21.20 -3.72
C ALA A 22 -16.70 20.91 -3.60
N THR A 23 -16.24 20.11 -2.63
CA THR A 23 -14.87 19.65 -2.58
C THR A 23 -14.68 18.46 -3.53
N HIS A 24 -14.35 18.73 -4.79
CA HIS A 24 -13.92 17.70 -5.73
C HIS A 24 -12.45 17.37 -5.45
N ALA A 25 -12.22 16.22 -4.82
CA ALA A 25 -10.88 15.66 -4.71
C ALA A 25 -10.42 15.14 -6.08
N SER A 26 -9.12 15.26 -6.38
CA SER A 26 -8.45 14.67 -7.54
C SER A 26 -8.87 13.20 -7.75
N GLY A 27 -9.18 12.82 -9.00
CA GLY A 27 -10.12 11.78 -9.29
C GLY A 27 -9.58 10.44 -9.76
N LEU A 28 -8.27 10.18 -9.84
CA LEU A 28 -7.81 8.86 -10.24
C LEU A 28 -7.92 7.86 -9.08
N GLN A 29 -8.65 6.77 -9.31
CA GLN A 29 -8.76 5.63 -8.38
C GLN A 29 -8.28 4.35 -9.06
N VAL A 30 -7.65 3.45 -8.27
CA VAL A 30 -7.15 2.15 -8.74
C VAL A 30 -7.83 1.04 -7.94
N SER A 31 -8.38 0.03 -8.62
CA SER A 31 -9.02 -1.12 -8.00
C SER A 31 -8.79 -2.40 -8.81
N PRO A 32 -8.41 -3.51 -8.17
CA PRO A 32 -8.00 -3.65 -6.78
C PRO A 32 -6.64 -3.00 -6.49
N ILE A 33 -6.33 -2.79 -5.22
CA ILE A 33 -5.06 -2.19 -4.75
C ILE A 33 -3.91 -3.20 -4.60
N GLY A 34 -4.10 -4.42 -5.07
CA GLY A 34 -3.13 -5.50 -5.12
C GLY A 34 -3.60 -6.60 -6.04
N LEU A 35 -2.70 -7.26 -6.74
CA LEU A 35 -2.99 -8.35 -7.67
C LEU A 35 -2.24 -9.61 -7.27
N ARG A 36 -2.87 -10.76 -7.50
CA ARG A 36 -2.23 -12.07 -7.35
C ARG A 36 -2.51 -12.90 -8.60
N LEU A 37 -1.45 -13.25 -9.32
CA LEU A 37 -1.54 -14.13 -10.48
C LEU A 37 -1.28 -15.57 -10.01
N ALA A 38 -2.29 -16.42 -10.10
CA ALA A 38 -2.13 -17.86 -9.92
C ALA A 38 -1.17 -18.43 -10.97
N ALA A 39 -0.55 -19.58 -10.67
CA ALA A 39 0.36 -20.24 -11.62
C ALA A 39 -0.31 -20.56 -12.96
N SER A 40 -1.59 -20.91 -12.95
CA SER A 40 -2.41 -21.17 -14.14
C SER A 40 -2.87 -19.91 -14.89
N ALA A 41 -2.86 -18.74 -14.24
CA ALA A 41 -3.33 -17.49 -14.84
C ALA A 41 -2.26 -16.86 -15.73
N SER A 42 -2.61 -16.46 -16.92
CA SER A 42 -1.74 -15.71 -17.84
C SER A 42 -1.83 -14.20 -17.66
N ALA A 43 -2.90 -13.70 -17.04
CA ALA A 43 -3.13 -12.28 -16.81
C ALA A 43 -4.10 -12.06 -15.66
N GLU A 44 -3.97 -10.88 -15.06
CA GLU A 44 -4.93 -10.27 -14.14
C GLU A 44 -5.24 -8.86 -14.59
N ALA A 45 -6.25 -8.24 -14.01
CA ALA A 45 -6.69 -6.92 -14.42
C ALA A 45 -6.94 -6.00 -13.22
N MET A 46 -6.75 -4.70 -13.49
CA MET A 46 -7.16 -3.63 -12.58
C MET A 46 -7.91 -2.55 -13.34
N TRP A 47 -8.77 -1.85 -12.63
CA TRP A 47 -9.52 -0.72 -13.13
C TRP A 47 -8.87 0.58 -12.68
N LEU A 48 -8.75 1.49 -13.60
CA LEU A 48 -8.46 2.90 -13.35
C LEU A 48 -9.75 3.68 -13.56
N THR A 49 -10.23 4.37 -12.55
CA THR A 49 -11.49 5.12 -12.60
C THR A 49 -11.19 6.59 -12.38
N ASN A 50 -11.74 7.44 -13.24
CA ASN A 50 -11.69 8.88 -13.06
C ASN A 50 -12.97 9.36 -12.36
N THR A 51 -12.87 9.71 -11.09
CA THR A 51 -13.97 10.30 -10.30
C THR A 51 -13.96 11.83 -10.27
N GLY A 52 -12.99 12.44 -10.96
CA GLY A 52 -12.86 13.88 -11.10
C GLY A 52 -13.72 14.46 -12.22
N THR A 53 -13.56 15.76 -12.45
CA THR A 53 -14.30 16.55 -13.45
C THR A 53 -13.51 16.81 -14.74
N ASP A 54 -12.20 16.58 -14.71
CA ASP A 54 -11.30 16.77 -15.85
C ASP A 54 -10.78 15.42 -16.35
N PRO A 55 -10.42 15.26 -17.63
CA PRO A 55 -9.77 14.05 -18.13
C PRO A 55 -8.47 13.75 -17.39
N VAL A 56 -8.26 12.47 -17.06
CA VAL A 56 -7.01 11.99 -16.44
C VAL A 56 -6.17 11.27 -17.48
N HIS A 57 -4.90 11.64 -17.57
CA HIS A 57 -3.90 10.93 -18.35
C HIS A 57 -3.01 10.16 -17.39
N ALA A 58 -2.79 8.87 -17.63
CA ALA A 58 -1.95 8.07 -16.78
C ALA A 58 -1.02 7.15 -17.58
N GLN A 59 0.19 6.96 -17.05
CA GLN A 59 1.16 5.98 -17.50
C GLN A 59 1.21 4.82 -16.54
N VAL A 60 1.20 3.60 -17.05
CA VAL A 60 1.27 2.37 -16.26
C VAL A 60 2.56 1.62 -16.61
N ARG A 61 3.36 1.29 -15.60
CA ARG A 61 4.67 0.64 -15.76
C ARG A 61 4.83 -0.49 -14.76
N VAL A 62 5.59 -1.54 -15.12
CA VAL A 62 5.88 -2.68 -14.26
C VAL A 62 7.34 -2.68 -13.86
N PHE A 63 7.58 -3.03 -12.59
CA PHE A 63 8.90 -3.21 -12.03
C PHE A 63 8.98 -4.53 -11.28
N ARG A 64 10.12 -5.23 -11.38
CA ARG A 64 10.47 -6.29 -10.46
C ARG A 64 10.68 -5.67 -9.09
N TRP A 65 10.12 -6.27 -8.07
CA TRP A 65 10.25 -5.81 -6.70
C TRP A 65 11.02 -6.81 -5.87
N THR A 66 12.14 -6.37 -5.33
CA THR A 66 12.98 -7.10 -4.39
C THR A 66 13.22 -6.26 -3.15
N GLN A 67 13.79 -6.86 -2.12
CA GLN A 67 14.16 -6.16 -0.89
C GLN A 67 15.60 -6.51 -0.54
N VAL A 68 16.45 -5.50 -0.45
CA VAL A 68 17.89 -5.63 -0.18
C VAL A 68 18.25 -4.62 0.90
N ASP A 69 19.00 -5.05 1.90
CA ASP A 69 19.46 -4.21 3.01
C ASP A 69 18.35 -3.38 3.67
N GLY A 70 17.19 -4.01 3.89
CA GLY A 70 16.04 -3.39 4.52
C GLY A 70 15.32 -2.33 3.69
N LYS A 71 15.54 -2.31 2.37
CA LYS A 71 14.93 -1.35 1.43
C LYS A 71 14.26 -2.05 0.26
N ASP A 72 13.17 -1.47 -0.21
CA ASP A 72 12.54 -1.86 -1.47
C ASP A 72 13.42 -1.43 -2.65
N VAL A 73 13.66 -2.36 -3.58
CA VAL A 73 14.36 -2.14 -4.84
C VAL A 73 13.41 -2.44 -5.99
N LEU A 74 13.24 -1.47 -6.89
CA LEU A 74 12.39 -1.59 -8.06
C LEU A 74 13.24 -1.51 -9.32
N GLU A 75 13.25 -2.59 -10.09
CA GLU A 75 14.00 -2.68 -11.36
C GLU A 75 13.03 -2.84 -12.52
N PRO A 76 13.24 -2.14 -13.65
CA PRO A 76 12.44 -2.34 -14.84
C PRO A 76 12.43 -3.83 -15.24
N SER A 77 11.24 -4.38 -15.48
CA SER A 77 11.09 -5.80 -15.82
C SER A 77 10.25 -5.99 -17.08
N ARG A 78 10.55 -7.06 -17.82
CA ARG A 78 9.77 -7.53 -18.96
C ARG A 78 9.02 -8.84 -18.65
N ASP A 79 9.09 -9.31 -17.43
CA ASP A 79 8.42 -10.53 -16.98
C ASP A 79 6.90 -10.39 -16.98
N LEU A 80 6.44 -9.19 -16.66
CA LEU A 80 5.05 -8.76 -16.81
C LEU A 80 4.99 -7.58 -17.76
N VAL A 81 3.89 -7.47 -18.49
CA VAL A 81 3.58 -6.29 -19.30
C VAL A 81 2.18 -5.81 -18.96
N VAL A 82 1.95 -4.51 -19.12
CA VAL A 82 0.65 -3.88 -18.93
C VAL A 82 0.04 -3.47 -20.26
N SER A 83 -1.25 -3.58 -20.39
CA SER A 83 -1.97 -3.18 -21.61
C SER A 83 -3.34 -2.58 -21.26
N PRO A 84 -3.61 -1.34 -21.70
CA PRO A 84 -2.71 -0.39 -22.35
C PRO A 84 -1.70 0.24 -21.36
N PRO A 85 -0.48 0.65 -21.82
CA PRO A 85 0.52 1.29 -20.97
C PRO A 85 0.31 2.79 -20.77
N MET A 86 -0.49 3.40 -21.64
CA MET A 86 -0.91 4.80 -21.58
C MET A 86 -2.41 4.87 -21.73
N VAL A 87 -3.05 5.69 -20.90
CA VAL A 87 -4.51 5.83 -20.89
C VAL A 87 -4.93 7.28 -20.76
N THR A 88 -6.06 7.60 -21.37
CA THR A 88 -6.81 8.83 -21.14
C THR A 88 -8.20 8.43 -20.70
N ILE A 89 -8.64 8.87 -19.53
CA ILE A 89 -9.91 8.48 -18.91
C ILE A 89 -10.76 9.74 -18.76
N ALA A 90 -11.90 9.79 -19.45
CA ALA A 90 -12.83 10.90 -19.32
C ALA A 90 -13.46 10.96 -17.93
N PRO A 91 -13.99 12.12 -17.49
CA PRO A 91 -14.70 12.25 -16.23
C PRO A 91 -15.82 11.22 -16.06
N GLY A 92 -15.84 10.52 -14.94
CA GLY A 92 -16.81 9.47 -14.63
C GLY A 92 -16.56 8.11 -15.29
N ASP A 93 -15.60 8.03 -16.23
CA ASP A 93 -15.28 6.78 -16.92
C ASP A 93 -14.25 5.94 -16.18
N ARG A 94 -14.09 4.70 -16.67
CA ARG A 94 -13.08 3.76 -16.19
C ARG A 94 -12.40 3.03 -17.34
N GLN A 95 -11.11 2.71 -17.14
CA GLN A 95 -10.29 1.97 -18.08
C GLN A 95 -9.77 0.70 -17.43
N LEU A 96 -9.96 -0.44 -18.11
CA LEU A 96 -9.34 -1.70 -17.72
C LEU A 96 -7.89 -1.72 -18.19
N VAL A 97 -6.99 -2.05 -17.26
CA VAL A 97 -5.57 -2.34 -17.54
C VAL A 97 -5.29 -3.79 -17.19
N ARG A 98 -4.80 -4.55 -18.16
CA ARG A 98 -4.38 -5.94 -17.96
C ARG A 98 -2.91 -5.98 -17.57
N VAL A 99 -2.58 -6.82 -16.59
CA VAL A 99 -1.22 -7.20 -16.23
C VAL A 99 -1.00 -8.62 -16.75
N ILE A 100 -0.18 -8.76 -17.76
CA ILE A 100 -0.01 -10.00 -18.55
C ILE A 100 1.36 -10.60 -18.22
N ARG A 101 1.37 -11.87 -17.83
CA ARG A 101 2.60 -12.62 -17.55
C ARG A 101 3.25 -13.08 -18.86
N ARG A 102 4.56 -12.85 -18.99
CA ARG A 102 5.38 -13.27 -20.13
C ARG A 102 6.41 -14.35 -19.78
N VAL A 103 6.61 -14.61 -18.50
CA VAL A 103 7.52 -15.64 -18.00
C VAL A 103 6.76 -16.85 -17.49
N ALA A 104 7.43 -17.99 -17.39
CA ALA A 104 6.90 -19.14 -16.71
C ALA A 104 6.65 -18.83 -15.22
N PRO A 105 5.69 -19.50 -14.55
CA PRO A 105 5.56 -19.39 -13.10
C PRO A 105 6.85 -19.82 -12.41
N PRO A 106 7.16 -19.25 -11.22
CA PRO A 106 8.28 -19.71 -10.41
C PRO A 106 8.17 -21.23 -10.12
N THR A 107 9.28 -21.95 -10.14
CA THR A 107 9.33 -23.40 -9.91
C THR A 107 9.97 -23.79 -8.59
N ASP A 108 10.51 -22.82 -7.85
CA ASP A 108 11.19 -22.99 -6.56
C ASP A 108 10.23 -23.01 -5.35
N GLY A 109 8.93 -23.00 -5.61
CA GLY A 109 7.90 -22.97 -4.56
C GLY A 109 7.76 -21.61 -3.86
N THR A 110 8.43 -20.57 -4.37
CA THR A 110 8.47 -19.24 -3.77
C THR A 110 7.75 -18.21 -4.64
N GLU A 111 7.00 -17.34 -4.04
CA GLU A 111 6.30 -16.24 -4.69
C GLU A 111 7.29 -15.21 -5.23
N THR A 112 6.97 -14.66 -6.39
CA THR A 112 7.72 -13.56 -6.99
C THR A 112 6.92 -12.27 -6.95
N ALA A 113 7.56 -11.16 -6.57
CA ALA A 113 6.91 -9.88 -6.37
C ALA A 113 7.26 -8.85 -7.45
N TYR A 114 6.26 -8.02 -7.80
CA TYR A 114 6.35 -6.89 -8.72
C TYR A 114 5.59 -5.69 -8.18
N ARG A 115 5.85 -4.52 -8.74
CA ARG A 115 5.05 -3.31 -8.55
C ARG A 115 4.55 -2.80 -9.89
N VAL A 116 3.27 -2.54 -9.98
CA VAL A 116 2.69 -1.75 -11.07
C VAL A 116 2.59 -0.32 -10.57
N LEU A 117 3.34 0.59 -11.21
CA LEU A 117 3.24 2.02 -10.95
C LEU A 117 2.23 2.62 -11.93
N VAL A 118 1.25 3.32 -11.41
CA VAL A 118 0.30 4.14 -12.16
C VAL A 118 0.61 5.58 -11.86
N ASP A 119 1.23 6.26 -12.83
CA ASP A 119 1.62 7.66 -12.73
C ASP A 119 0.57 8.51 -13.45
N GLU A 120 -0.12 9.37 -12.72
CA GLU A 120 -0.92 10.43 -13.34
C GLU A 120 0.03 11.41 -14.04
N LEU A 121 -0.30 11.78 -15.26
CA LEU A 121 0.50 12.73 -16.01
C LEU A 121 -0.10 14.13 -15.87
N PRO A 122 0.73 15.16 -15.60
CA PRO A 122 0.23 16.52 -15.55
C PRO A 122 -0.33 16.91 -16.93
N VAL A 123 -1.55 17.44 -16.94
CA VAL A 123 -2.10 18.14 -18.11
C VAL A 123 -1.82 19.60 -17.94
N ASP A 124 -1.39 20.28 -18.99
CA ASP A 124 -1.22 21.71 -18.99
C ASP A 124 -2.57 22.38 -18.67
N ALA A 125 -2.67 22.90 -17.46
CA ALA A 125 -3.90 23.52 -16.96
C ALA A 125 -4.08 24.95 -17.46
N GLY A 126 -3.21 25.43 -18.36
CA GLY A 126 -3.14 26.86 -18.69
C GLY A 126 -2.89 27.71 -17.44
N ASP A 127 -3.20 28.99 -17.49
CA ASP A 127 -3.01 29.94 -16.38
C ASP A 127 -4.07 29.84 -15.25
N LYS A 128 -4.69 28.68 -15.04
CA LYS A 128 -5.63 28.50 -13.93
C LYS A 128 -4.86 28.47 -12.60
N PRO A 129 -5.06 29.45 -11.71
CA PRO A 129 -4.42 29.45 -10.39
C PRO A 129 -4.99 28.30 -9.55
N GLY A 130 -4.11 27.57 -8.85
CA GLY A 130 -4.51 26.48 -7.96
C GLY A 130 -3.38 25.48 -7.72
N LEU A 131 -3.49 24.73 -6.62
CA LEU A 131 -2.59 23.62 -6.32
C LEU A 131 -3.08 22.37 -7.05
N LYS A 132 -2.22 21.79 -7.90
CA LYS A 132 -2.51 20.56 -8.62
C LYS A 132 -1.70 19.43 -8.02
N PHE A 133 -2.38 18.40 -7.55
CA PHE A 133 -1.75 17.17 -7.09
C PHE A 133 -1.66 16.20 -8.27
N VAL A 134 -0.50 15.58 -8.43
CA VAL A 134 -0.25 14.49 -9.37
C VAL A 134 -0.04 13.23 -8.53
N LEU A 135 -0.85 12.22 -8.77
CA LEU A 135 -0.84 11.01 -7.97
C LEU A 135 0.03 9.93 -8.61
N ARG A 136 0.72 9.18 -7.75
CA ARG A 136 1.36 7.92 -8.13
C ARG A 136 0.83 6.80 -7.24
N TYR A 137 0.26 5.78 -7.86
CA TYR A 137 -0.10 4.55 -7.18
C TYR A 137 1.00 3.51 -7.39
N SER A 138 1.27 2.73 -6.34
CA SER A 138 2.20 1.60 -6.38
C SER A 138 1.45 0.34 -5.96
N VAL A 139 0.99 -0.42 -6.93
CA VAL A 139 0.15 -1.61 -6.74
C VAL A 139 1.05 -2.85 -6.68
N PRO A 140 1.06 -3.61 -5.58
CA PRO A 140 1.79 -4.86 -5.50
C PRO A 140 1.15 -5.92 -6.41
N VAL A 141 2.00 -6.71 -7.06
CA VAL A 141 1.58 -7.85 -7.88
C VAL A 141 2.43 -9.05 -7.49
N PHE A 142 1.77 -10.14 -7.15
CA PHE A 142 2.41 -11.35 -6.69
C PHE A 142 2.15 -12.51 -7.65
N LEU A 143 3.20 -13.16 -8.11
CA LEU A 143 3.14 -14.35 -8.94
C LEU A 143 3.27 -15.60 -8.08
N ALA A 144 2.23 -16.44 -8.07
CA ALA A 144 2.27 -17.73 -7.43
C ALA A 144 3.18 -18.71 -8.19
N PRO A 145 3.95 -19.55 -7.49
CA PRO A 145 4.76 -20.61 -8.08
C PRO A 145 3.91 -21.78 -8.60
N THR A 146 4.51 -22.64 -9.42
CA THR A 146 3.89 -23.91 -9.86
C THR A 146 3.64 -24.83 -8.68
N GLY A 147 2.68 -25.79 -8.84
CA GLY A 147 2.36 -26.79 -7.83
C GLY A 147 1.41 -26.31 -6.73
N ASP A 148 0.95 -25.04 -6.83
CA ASP A 148 0.00 -24.43 -5.87
C ASP A 148 0.35 -24.68 -4.38
N PRO A 149 1.63 -24.43 -3.99
CA PRO A 149 1.98 -24.53 -2.58
C PRO A 149 1.21 -23.49 -1.78
N SER A 150 0.82 -23.83 -0.56
CA SER A 150 0.24 -22.87 0.37
C SER A 150 1.25 -21.73 0.62
N MET A 151 0.93 -20.52 0.15
CA MET A 151 1.76 -19.33 0.39
C MET A 151 1.66 -18.91 1.84
N LYS A 152 2.77 -18.99 2.56
CA LYS A 152 2.83 -18.61 3.97
C LYS A 152 4.00 -17.68 4.24
N ALA A 153 3.70 -16.61 4.95
CA ALA A 153 4.74 -15.82 5.60
C ALA A 153 5.14 -16.49 6.91
N THR A 154 6.43 -16.59 7.17
CA THR A 154 6.98 -17.04 8.45
C THR A 154 7.88 -15.95 8.98
N LEU A 155 7.39 -15.22 9.97
CA LEU A 155 8.03 -13.99 10.44
C LEU A 155 8.80 -14.23 11.72
N GLN A 156 10.04 -13.73 11.75
CA GLN A 156 10.88 -13.62 12.92
C GLN A 156 11.13 -12.13 13.15
N ALA A 157 10.77 -11.64 14.31
CA ALA A 157 10.96 -10.24 14.67
C ALA A 157 12.07 -10.11 15.71
N THR A 158 12.90 -9.08 15.58
CA THR A 158 13.95 -8.73 16.54
C THR A 158 13.83 -7.25 16.86
N TRP A 159 13.96 -6.92 18.14
CA TRP A 159 14.02 -5.55 18.59
C TRP A 159 15.47 -5.09 18.58
N GLU A 160 15.77 -4.06 17.81
CA GLU A 160 17.13 -3.51 17.69
C GLU A 160 17.21 -2.14 18.32
N HIS A 161 18.31 -1.88 19.03
CA HIS A 161 18.67 -0.55 19.48
C HIS A 161 19.79 -0.01 18.60
N THR A 162 19.50 1.07 17.88
CA THR A 162 20.48 1.74 17.03
C THR A 162 20.74 3.17 17.54
N PRO A 163 21.83 3.82 17.11
CA PRO A 163 22.08 5.23 17.47
C PRO A 163 20.93 6.17 17.07
N GLU A 164 20.15 5.82 16.03
CA GLU A 164 19.00 6.58 15.56
C GLU A 164 17.70 6.24 16.31
N GLY A 165 17.75 5.35 17.29
CA GLY A 165 16.62 4.92 18.11
C GLY A 165 16.22 3.46 17.92
N PRO A 166 15.15 3.01 18.60
CA PRO A 166 14.70 1.62 18.55
C PRO A 166 14.10 1.29 17.18
N ARG A 167 14.33 0.06 16.73
CA ARG A 167 13.82 -0.47 15.48
C ARG A 167 13.21 -1.85 15.67
N LEU A 168 12.18 -2.14 14.88
CA LEU A 168 11.66 -3.48 14.71
C LEU A 168 12.20 -4.05 13.42
N ARG A 169 13.04 -5.07 13.52
CA ARG A 169 13.53 -5.84 12.38
C ARG A 169 12.68 -7.09 12.23
N VAL A 170 12.23 -7.36 11.01
CA VAL A 170 11.41 -8.54 10.70
C VAL A 170 12.02 -9.26 9.52
N ARG A 171 12.31 -10.53 9.70
CA ARG A 171 12.75 -11.45 8.66
C ARG A 171 11.59 -12.37 8.28
N ASN A 172 11.35 -12.52 6.98
CA ASN A 172 10.39 -13.48 6.46
C ASN A 172 11.15 -14.69 5.89
N THR A 173 11.01 -15.83 6.55
CA THR A 173 11.61 -17.11 6.11
C THR A 173 10.60 -18.00 5.38
N GLY A 174 9.38 -17.51 5.19
CA GLY A 174 8.33 -18.20 4.45
C GLY A 174 8.50 -18.07 2.93
N ASN A 175 7.58 -18.68 2.19
CA ASN A 175 7.54 -18.68 0.72
C ASN A 175 6.55 -17.68 0.12
N GLY A 176 5.72 -17.02 0.94
CA GLY A 176 4.80 -15.94 0.59
C GLY A 176 5.16 -14.64 1.29
N HIS A 177 4.72 -13.52 0.73
CA HIS A 177 4.92 -12.19 1.33
C HIS A 177 4.13 -12.01 2.63
N ALA A 178 4.59 -11.10 3.45
CA ALA A 178 3.84 -10.54 4.56
C ALA A 178 3.57 -9.05 4.31
N GLN A 179 2.32 -8.65 4.23
CA GLN A 179 1.91 -7.27 4.44
C GLN A 179 1.72 -7.07 5.94
N ILE A 180 2.45 -6.15 6.54
CA ILE A 180 2.48 -5.92 7.98
C ILE A 180 1.76 -4.61 8.28
N ALA A 181 0.75 -4.66 9.14
CA ALA A 181 -0.01 -3.49 9.55
C ALA A 181 -0.31 -3.52 11.07
N ASP A 182 -0.60 -2.33 11.62
CA ASP A 182 -1.09 -2.14 12.99
C ASP A 182 -0.22 -2.85 14.04
N VAL A 183 1.09 -2.57 14.03
CA VAL A 183 2.02 -3.18 14.98
C VAL A 183 1.78 -2.63 16.37
N THR A 184 1.52 -3.53 17.31
CA THR A 184 1.26 -3.23 18.71
C THR A 184 2.17 -4.05 19.62
N TRP A 185 2.49 -3.53 20.78
CA TRP A 185 3.09 -4.29 21.88
C TRP A 185 2.02 -4.63 22.90
N GLN A 186 1.99 -5.88 23.35
CA GLN A 186 1.11 -6.36 24.40
C GLN A 186 1.95 -6.89 25.57
N GLY A 187 1.91 -6.18 26.68
CA GLY A 187 2.61 -6.57 27.88
C GLY A 187 1.96 -7.74 28.63
N ALA A 188 2.72 -8.34 29.55
CA ALA A 188 2.28 -9.52 30.32
C ALA A 188 0.99 -9.30 31.14
N ARG A 189 0.69 -8.06 31.52
CA ARG A 189 -0.53 -7.70 32.27
C ARG A 189 -1.70 -7.28 31.36
N GLY A 190 -1.58 -7.52 30.03
CA GLY A 190 -2.62 -7.22 29.04
C GLY A 190 -2.64 -5.76 28.56
N GLN A 191 -1.76 -4.87 29.06
CA GLN A 191 -1.65 -3.51 28.52
C GLN A 191 -1.19 -3.55 27.07
N ARG A 192 -1.76 -2.66 26.25
CA ARG A 192 -1.41 -2.56 24.82
C ARG A 192 -0.89 -1.16 24.50
N THR A 193 0.15 -1.13 23.68
CA THR A 193 0.73 0.10 23.14
C THR A 193 0.86 -0.02 21.63
N THR A 194 0.32 0.95 20.89
CA THR A 194 0.52 1.01 19.44
C THR A 194 1.95 1.46 19.16
N LEU A 195 2.69 0.63 18.42
CA LEU A 195 4.05 0.94 17.99
C LEU A 195 4.04 1.59 16.61
N LEU A 196 3.37 0.98 15.63
CA LEU A 196 3.28 1.49 14.26
C LEU A 196 1.84 1.31 13.76
N PRO A 197 1.06 2.39 13.62
CA PRO A 197 -0.32 2.32 13.14
C PRO A 197 -0.40 2.19 11.62
N GLY A 198 -1.48 1.58 11.13
CA GLY A 198 -1.77 1.43 9.70
C GLY A 198 -0.80 0.50 8.97
N LEU A 199 -0.67 0.68 7.66
CA LEU A 199 0.26 -0.11 6.85
C LEU A 199 1.71 0.27 7.16
N VAL A 200 2.46 -0.66 7.72
CA VAL A 200 3.87 -0.51 8.05
C VAL A 200 4.76 -0.81 6.85
N GLY A 201 4.43 -1.86 6.10
CA GLY A 201 5.16 -2.26 4.92
C GLY A 201 5.00 -3.75 4.59
N TYR A 202 5.92 -4.25 3.83
CA TYR A 202 5.97 -5.65 3.40
C TYR A 202 7.30 -6.28 3.78
N ALA A 203 7.28 -7.60 4.03
CA ALA A 203 8.46 -8.46 4.05
C ALA A 203 8.27 -9.56 3.00
N LEU A 204 9.04 -9.49 1.91
CA LEU A 204 9.02 -10.49 0.84
C LEU A 204 9.69 -11.80 1.31
N PRO A 205 9.45 -12.94 0.64
CA PRO A 205 10.14 -14.19 0.95
C PRO A 205 11.66 -14.03 0.97
N GLY A 206 12.29 -14.52 2.03
CA GLY A 206 13.74 -14.44 2.25
C GLY A 206 14.26 -13.07 2.69
N ALA A 207 13.44 -12.03 2.64
CA ALA A 207 13.86 -10.67 2.94
C ALA A 207 13.85 -10.36 4.45
N THR A 208 14.65 -9.35 4.80
CA THR A 208 14.66 -8.73 6.14
C THR A 208 14.40 -7.25 6.00
N MET A 209 13.39 -6.76 6.71
CA MET A 209 13.02 -5.34 6.73
C MET A 209 13.16 -4.78 8.13
N SER A 210 13.34 -3.46 8.24
CA SER A 210 13.53 -2.80 9.53
C SER A 210 12.79 -1.46 9.55
N TRP A 211 11.97 -1.24 10.58
CA TRP A 211 11.19 -0.02 10.75
C TRP A 211 11.54 0.69 12.05
N LYS A 212 11.69 2.00 11.98
CA LYS A 212 11.91 2.83 13.18
C LYS A 212 10.67 2.78 14.05
N LEU A 213 10.86 2.53 15.34
CA LEU A 213 9.82 2.61 16.36
C LEU A 213 9.80 4.01 16.99
N PRO A 214 8.71 4.37 17.70
CA PRO A 214 8.71 5.59 18.51
C PRO A 214 9.87 5.60 19.50
N ASP A 215 10.48 6.75 19.72
CA ASP A 215 11.67 6.87 20.58
C ASP A 215 11.40 6.47 22.05
N ASN A 216 10.14 6.55 22.48
CA ASN A 216 9.69 6.09 23.81
C ASN A 216 9.31 4.61 23.84
N ALA A 217 9.41 3.87 22.71
CA ALA A 217 9.15 2.45 22.71
C ALA A 217 10.17 1.72 23.57
N ARG A 218 9.67 0.81 24.41
CA ARG A 218 10.49 0.00 25.31
C ARG A 218 10.28 -1.46 25.03
N HIS A 219 11.38 -2.20 24.93
CA HIS A 219 11.34 -3.65 25.00
C HIS A 219 11.17 -4.04 26.46
N ALA A 220 10.00 -4.58 26.78
CA ALA A 220 9.67 -5.09 28.12
C ALA A 220 9.05 -6.48 27.92
N ASP A 221 8.84 -7.18 29.03
CA ASP A 221 8.15 -8.48 29.00
C ASP A 221 6.79 -8.37 28.31
N GLY A 222 6.63 -9.04 27.17
CA GLY A 222 5.43 -8.95 26.35
C GLY A 222 5.64 -9.53 24.95
N ALA A 223 4.65 -9.32 24.10
CA ALA A 223 4.66 -9.79 22.72
C ALA A 223 4.39 -8.66 21.74
N VAL A 224 5.11 -8.63 20.62
CA VAL A 224 4.77 -7.79 19.47
C VAL A 224 3.70 -8.50 18.66
N ARG A 225 2.62 -7.79 18.37
CA ARG A 225 1.51 -8.25 17.54
C ARG A 225 1.36 -7.37 16.32
N ALA A 226 0.94 -7.98 15.23
CA ALA A 226 0.66 -7.25 14.00
C ALA A 226 -0.49 -7.91 13.23
N ARG A 227 -1.16 -7.14 12.39
CA ARG A 227 -2.08 -7.68 11.41
C ARG A 227 -1.28 -8.04 10.15
N ILE A 228 -1.42 -9.30 9.70
CA ILE A 228 -0.67 -9.82 8.55
C ILE A 228 -1.64 -10.09 7.41
N ASN A 229 -1.29 -9.62 6.20
CA ASN A 229 -2.03 -9.85 4.95
C ASN A 229 -3.52 -9.49 5.02
N GLY A 230 -3.88 -8.48 5.83
CA GLY A 230 -5.25 -8.05 6.00
C GLY A 230 -6.14 -8.99 6.82
N GLU A 231 -5.56 -10.04 7.43
CA GLU A 231 -6.31 -10.94 8.30
C GLU A 231 -6.94 -10.17 9.47
N PRO A 232 -8.21 -10.47 9.84
CA PRO A 232 -8.87 -9.80 10.97
C PRO A 232 -8.16 -10.06 12.31
N ALA A 233 -7.59 -11.26 12.47
CA ALA A 233 -6.86 -11.65 13.66
C ALA A 233 -5.41 -11.14 13.62
N GLU A 234 -4.94 -10.63 14.75
CA GLU A 234 -3.53 -10.28 14.92
C GLU A 234 -2.68 -11.53 15.14
N SER A 235 -1.55 -11.57 14.47
CA SER A 235 -0.52 -12.59 14.67
C SER A 235 0.51 -12.09 15.70
N THR A 236 0.98 -12.99 16.54
CA THR A 236 2.14 -12.72 17.40
C THR A 236 3.39 -12.88 16.56
N LEU A 237 4.20 -11.83 16.49
CA LEU A 237 5.54 -11.91 15.94
C LEU A 237 6.46 -12.50 17.01
N VAL A 238 7.18 -13.57 16.69
CA VAL A 238 8.19 -14.13 17.60
C VAL A 238 9.31 -13.09 17.68
N VAL A 239 9.52 -12.54 18.87
CA VAL A 239 10.60 -11.58 19.11
C VAL A 239 11.75 -12.37 19.75
N ASP A 240 12.82 -12.58 19.00
CA ASP A 240 14.08 -13.02 19.59
C ASP A 240 14.62 -11.86 20.43
N ALA A 241 14.81 -12.09 21.72
CA ALA A 241 15.54 -11.15 22.56
C ALA A 241 16.96 -11.05 22.01
N ASP A 242 17.41 -9.81 21.76
CA ASP A 242 18.71 -9.42 21.22
C ASP A 242 19.73 -10.56 21.16
N GLY A 243 20.22 -10.83 19.95
CA GLY A 243 21.38 -11.68 19.79
C GLY A 243 22.55 -11.15 20.60
N ARG A 244 22.79 -11.77 21.74
CA ARG A 244 24.06 -11.69 22.45
C ARG A 244 25.07 -12.57 21.74
#